data_1398d8e8a788e95bf0fe838d2c337682
#
_entry.id   1398d8e8a788e95bf0fe838d2c337682
#
_cell.length_a   1.000
_cell.length_b   1.000
_cell.length_c   1.000
_cell.angle_alpha   90.00
_cell.angle_beta   90.00
_cell.angle_gamma   90.00
#
_symmetry.space_group_name_H-M   'P 1'
#
loop_
_entity.id
_entity.type
_entity.pdbx_description
1 polymer ?
#
loop_
_entity_poly.entity_id
_entity_poly.type
_entity_poly.pdbx_seq_one_letter_code
_entity_poly.pdbx_strand_id
1 'polypeptide(L)'
;MIFRAATADPADVDRALAYPADGPVAALTAEKVREELAGNRLRPEWTWFAEDADGEVLARALWWGRADSERPIALDCLQVRASVADPAAVAAGLLAAGHAAFGNLPDYNVSLPRGWRDEPELAAAVAWRQEAAYKAGLTREIERLRYEWTPAAGTTGPTGRLVFRDGTDEEFLDAFVRLSAGSLDLHTQTELRSMDAEQLAREDVAFYLDCPGERSWWRLAHLPDGTLAGMAIPSATPYHRNVGYLGVVPEQRGQGLIDEILGEITRFHASQGAERITATTDSVNAPMAAAFDRAGYQVTEIRLVLEAPSTR
;
A
#
# COMPACT_ATOMS: atom_id res chain seq x y z
N MET A 1 19.74 17.33 -20.51
CA MET A 1 19.15 16.87 -19.24
C MET A 1 19.90 15.63 -18.81
N ILE A 2 20.29 15.55 -17.54
CA ILE A 2 21.01 14.43 -16.93
C ILE A 2 20.10 13.79 -15.89
N PHE A 3 19.95 12.47 -15.94
CA PHE A 3 19.25 11.69 -14.92
C PHE A 3 20.30 10.93 -14.11
N ARG A 4 20.33 11.13 -12.80
CA ARG A 4 21.30 10.48 -11.93
C ARG A 4 20.75 10.19 -10.55
N ALA A 5 21.30 9.18 -9.89
CA ALA A 5 21.10 8.96 -8.48
C ALA A 5 21.83 10.02 -7.64
N ALA A 6 21.30 10.30 -6.46
CA ALA A 6 22.06 11.01 -5.44
C ALA A 6 23.21 10.12 -4.95
N THR A 7 24.23 10.77 -4.44
CA THR A 7 25.37 10.12 -3.78
C THR A 7 25.26 10.30 -2.26
N ALA A 8 26.16 9.68 -1.52
CA ALA A 8 26.30 9.90 -0.08
C ALA A 8 26.91 11.27 0.27
N ASP A 9 27.23 12.10 -0.74
CA ASP A 9 27.70 13.47 -0.53
C ASP A 9 26.61 14.28 0.19
N PRO A 10 26.93 14.97 1.31
CA PRO A 10 25.97 15.83 1.99
C PRO A 10 25.28 16.84 1.08
N ALA A 11 25.96 17.32 0.03
CA ALA A 11 25.36 18.24 -0.93
C ALA A 11 24.17 17.64 -1.70
N ASP A 12 24.20 16.36 -2.04
CA ASP A 12 23.07 15.68 -2.70
C ASP A 12 21.91 15.43 -1.71
N VAL A 13 22.23 15.09 -0.45
CA VAL A 13 21.23 14.98 0.61
C VAL A 13 20.56 16.34 0.84
N ASP A 14 21.34 17.42 0.93
CA ASP A 14 20.80 18.77 1.08
C ASP A 14 19.90 19.18 -0.10
N ARG A 15 20.28 18.84 -1.33
CA ARG A 15 19.45 19.06 -2.54
C ARG A 15 18.12 18.28 -2.47
N ALA A 16 18.16 17.03 -1.99
CA ALA A 16 16.95 16.24 -1.80
C ALA A 16 16.03 16.87 -0.75
N LEU A 17 16.58 17.38 0.35
CA LEU A 17 15.82 18.02 1.42
C LEU A 17 15.30 19.40 1.05
N ALA A 18 16.07 20.19 0.28
CA ALA A 18 15.71 21.54 -0.13
C ALA A 18 14.76 21.61 -1.32
N TYR A 19 14.47 20.47 -1.98
CA TYR A 19 13.58 20.45 -3.13
C TYR A 19 12.16 20.88 -2.70
N PRO A 20 11.54 21.85 -3.40
CA PRO A 20 10.22 22.36 -3.02
C PRO A 20 9.18 21.27 -2.90
N ALA A 21 8.42 21.29 -1.81
CA ALA A 21 7.27 20.40 -1.59
C ALA A 21 5.96 21.09 -2.02
N ASP A 22 6.05 21.86 -3.10
CA ASP A 22 4.93 22.61 -3.70
C ASP A 22 4.20 21.75 -4.76
N GLY A 23 2.97 22.15 -5.03
CA GLY A 23 2.09 21.46 -5.99
C GLY A 23 0.92 20.75 -5.33
N PRO A 24 -0.11 20.39 -6.13
CA PRO A 24 -1.36 19.88 -5.61
C PRO A 24 -1.29 18.42 -5.11
N VAL A 25 -0.32 17.63 -5.61
CA VAL A 25 -0.09 16.27 -5.11
C VAL A 25 0.85 16.33 -3.92
N ALA A 26 0.45 15.71 -2.80
CA ALA A 26 1.25 15.69 -1.57
C ALA A 26 2.66 15.16 -1.82
N ALA A 27 3.64 15.84 -1.25
CA ALA A 27 5.05 15.47 -1.31
C ALA A 27 5.57 15.16 0.09
N LEU A 28 6.64 14.36 0.15
CA LEU A 28 7.32 14.12 1.41
C LEU A 28 7.98 15.42 1.91
N THR A 29 7.69 15.80 3.16
CA THR A 29 8.34 16.93 3.82
C THR A 29 9.81 16.63 4.06
N ALA A 30 10.63 17.68 4.18
CA ALA A 30 12.06 17.52 4.51
C ALA A 30 12.28 16.75 5.83
N GLU A 31 11.39 16.94 6.81
CA GLU A 31 11.42 16.17 8.07
C GLU A 31 11.20 14.69 7.84
N LYS A 32 10.16 14.34 7.06
CA LYS A 32 9.87 12.94 6.72
C LYS A 32 10.98 12.30 5.90
N VAL A 33 11.56 13.02 4.95
CA VAL A 33 12.73 12.54 4.18
C VAL A 33 13.91 12.24 5.12
N ARG A 34 14.20 13.10 6.12
CA ARG A 34 15.27 12.82 7.10
C ARG A 34 14.97 11.58 7.94
N GLU A 35 13.73 11.43 8.41
CA GLU A 35 13.30 10.26 9.17
C GLU A 35 13.50 8.97 8.37
N GLU A 36 13.07 8.96 7.10
CA GLU A 36 13.17 7.79 6.24
C GLU A 36 14.64 7.45 5.88
N LEU A 37 15.49 8.47 5.65
CA LEU A 37 16.92 8.28 5.49
C LEU A 37 17.57 7.71 6.75
N ALA A 38 17.26 8.24 7.93
CA ALA A 38 17.77 7.74 9.20
C ALA A 38 17.33 6.30 9.49
N GLY A 39 16.13 5.92 9.03
CA GLY A 39 15.58 4.57 9.11
C GLY A 39 16.06 3.62 8.02
N ASN A 40 16.97 4.04 7.14
CA ASN A 40 17.44 3.29 5.97
C ASN A 40 16.31 2.81 5.04
N ARG A 41 15.17 3.51 5.03
CA ARG A 41 14.01 3.23 4.17
C ARG A 41 14.01 4.06 2.89
N LEU A 42 14.60 5.24 2.94
CA LEU A 42 15.13 5.98 1.79
C LEU A 42 16.66 5.89 1.82
N ARG A 43 17.27 5.88 0.63
CA ARG A 43 18.75 5.84 0.49
C ARG A 43 19.17 6.81 -0.59
N PRO A 44 20.43 7.34 -0.55
CA PRO A 44 20.94 8.20 -1.62
C PRO A 44 20.77 7.57 -3.00
N GLU A 45 21.15 6.31 -3.18
CA GLU A 45 21.03 5.58 -4.44
C GLU A 45 19.59 5.32 -4.91
N TRP A 46 18.59 5.50 -4.03
CA TRP A 46 17.16 5.45 -4.33
C TRP A 46 16.52 6.83 -4.46
N THR A 47 17.33 7.89 -4.34
CA THR A 47 16.96 9.28 -4.57
C THR A 47 17.52 9.71 -5.92
N TRP A 48 16.67 10.12 -6.84
CA TRP A 48 17.09 10.45 -8.19
C TRP A 48 16.70 11.87 -8.57
N PHE A 49 17.56 12.49 -9.38
CA PHE A 49 17.40 13.85 -9.89
C PHE A 49 17.41 13.87 -11.41
N ALA A 50 16.60 14.77 -11.98
CA ALA A 50 16.75 15.27 -13.34
C ALA A 50 17.38 16.67 -13.25
N GLU A 51 18.56 16.85 -13.85
CA GLU A 51 19.30 18.09 -13.85
C GLU A 51 19.40 18.68 -15.25
N ASP A 52 19.34 20.01 -15.36
CA ASP A 52 19.62 20.71 -16.62
C ASP A 52 21.13 20.84 -16.88
N ALA A 53 21.51 21.64 -17.92
CA ALA A 53 22.89 21.85 -18.29
C ALA A 53 23.69 22.66 -17.25
N ASP A 54 23.00 23.46 -16.43
CA ASP A 54 23.57 24.29 -15.39
C ASP A 54 23.63 23.58 -14.03
N GLY A 55 23.12 22.35 -13.96
CA GLY A 55 23.09 21.54 -12.73
C GLY A 55 21.91 21.88 -11.80
N GLU A 56 20.90 22.61 -12.30
CA GLU A 56 19.68 22.85 -11.54
C GLU A 56 18.80 21.59 -11.53
N VAL A 57 18.30 21.22 -10.33
CA VAL A 57 17.39 20.08 -10.18
C VAL A 57 15.99 20.46 -10.62
N LEU A 58 15.56 19.90 -11.75
CA LEU A 58 14.25 20.11 -12.35
C LEU A 58 13.20 19.11 -11.88
N ALA A 59 13.63 17.90 -11.52
CA ALA A 59 12.74 16.87 -10.97
C ALA A 59 13.45 16.02 -9.92
N ARG A 60 12.67 15.49 -8.98
CA ARG A 60 13.11 14.57 -7.93
C ARG A 60 12.18 13.38 -7.84
N ALA A 61 12.78 12.18 -7.72
CA ALA A 61 12.07 10.94 -7.41
C ALA A 61 12.68 10.29 -6.18
N LEU A 62 11.84 9.87 -5.22
CA LEU A 62 12.25 9.22 -3.98
C LEU A 62 11.59 7.84 -3.92
N TRP A 63 12.40 6.80 -4.06
CA TRP A 63 11.97 5.43 -3.91
C TRP A 63 12.18 4.95 -2.48
N TRP A 64 11.26 4.16 -2.02
CA TRP A 64 11.19 3.61 -0.67
C TRP A 64 11.37 2.09 -0.66
N GLY A 65 11.93 1.57 0.42
CA GLY A 65 12.00 0.14 0.73
C GLY A 65 12.07 -0.10 2.23
N ARG A 66 12.02 -1.36 2.65
CA ARG A 66 12.30 -1.71 4.04
C ARG A 66 13.79 -1.50 4.33
N ALA A 67 14.14 -1.39 5.62
CA ALA A 67 15.53 -1.13 6.02
C ALA A 67 16.52 -2.23 5.55
N ASP A 68 16.03 -3.45 5.36
CA ASP A 68 16.75 -4.64 4.90
C ASP A 68 16.58 -4.93 3.39
N SER A 69 15.75 -4.18 2.67
CA SER A 69 15.55 -4.39 1.24
C SER A 69 16.80 -4.13 0.44
N GLU A 70 17.13 -5.01 -0.49
CA GLU A 70 18.24 -4.82 -1.44
C GLU A 70 17.89 -3.85 -2.58
N ARG A 71 16.59 -3.74 -2.91
CA ARG A 71 16.05 -2.89 -3.98
C ARG A 71 14.86 -2.10 -3.46
N PRO A 72 14.55 -0.96 -4.08
CA PRO A 72 13.35 -0.21 -3.72
C PRO A 72 12.09 -1.01 -4.06
N ILE A 73 11.07 -0.84 -3.22
CA ILE A 73 9.77 -1.51 -3.32
C ILE A 73 8.75 -0.60 -4.00
N ALA A 74 8.79 0.70 -3.69
CA ALA A 74 7.83 1.66 -4.21
C ALA A 74 8.45 3.03 -4.44
N LEU A 75 7.90 3.79 -5.39
CA LEU A 75 8.10 5.22 -5.54
C LEU A 75 6.99 5.93 -4.77
N ASP A 76 7.34 6.67 -3.74
CA ASP A 76 6.39 7.40 -2.90
C ASP A 76 6.38 8.92 -3.15
N CYS A 77 7.36 9.44 -3.89
CA CYS A 77 7.44 10.87 -4.18
C CYS A 77 8.05 11.12 -5.56
N LEU A 78 7.28 11.76 -6.43
CA LEU A 78 7.72 12.22 -7.74
C LEU A 78 7.30 13.68 -7.91
N GLN A 79 8.28 14.56 -8.06
CA GLN A 79 8.08 16.00 -8.18
C GLN A 79 8.81 16.51 -9.40
N VAL A 80 8.17 17.44 -10.10
CA VAL A 80 8.74 18.17 -11.24
C VAL A 80 8.47 19.66 -11.01
N ARG A 81 9.45 20.51 -11.23
CA ARG A 81 9.29 21.97 -11.09
C ARG A 81 8.22 22.51 -12.03
N ALA A 82 7.44 23.46 -11.55
CA ALA A 82 6.39 24.12 -12.33
C ALA A 82 6.91 24.85 -13.58
N SER A 83 8.21 25.19 -13.63
CA SER A 83 8.87 25.79 -14.79
C SER A 83 9.10 24.83 -15.95
N VAL A 84 8.94 23.52 -15.74
CA VAL A 84 9.14 22.49 -16.76
C VAL A 84 7.91 22.41 -17.66
N ALA A 85 8.10 22.67 -18.96
CA ALA A 85 6.99 22.71 -19.92
C ALA A 85 6.32 21.35 -20.18
N ASP A 86 7.10 20.26 -20.13
CA ASP A 86 6.61 18.88 -20.29
C ASP A 86 7.05 18.03 -19.07
N PRO A 87 6.26 18.11 -17.96
CA PRO A 87 6.59 17.35 -16.76
C PRO A 87 6.50 15.83 -16.97
N ALA A 88 5.61 15.35 -17.87
CA ALA A 88 5.46 13.94 -18.15
C ALA A 88 6.73 13.35 -18.83
N ALA A 89 7.31 14.07 -19.80
CA ALA A 89 8.52 13.61 -20.46
C ALA A 89 9.72 13.57 -19.52
N VAL A 90 9.91 14.60 -18.69
CA VAL A 90 11.02 14.66 -17.70
C VAL A 90 10.87 13.55 -16.68
N ALA A 91 9.68 13.39 -16.11
CA ALA A 91 9.38 12.35 -15.15
C ALA A 91 9.57 10.95 -15.73
N ALA A 92 9.09 10.70 -16.96
CA ALA A 92 9.27 9.40 -17.64
C ALA A 92 10.75 9.05 -17.81
N GLY A 93 11.59 10.02 -18.23
CA GLY A 93 13.03 9.81 -18.35
C GLY A 93 13.68 9.51 -16.99
N LEU A 94 13.26 10.21 -15.93
CA LEU A 94 13.76 9.99 -14.58
C LEU A 94 13.39 8.60 -14.05
N LEU A 95 12.13 8.19 -14.23
CA LEU A 95 11.65 6.85 -13.86
C LEU A 95 12.39 5.75 -14.61
N ALA A 96 12.52 5.89 -15.94
CA ALA A 96 13.20 4.90 -16.77
C ALA A 96 14.68 4.72 -16.35
N ALA A 97 15.37 5.82 -16.04
CA ALA A 97 16.75 5.77 -15.57
C ALA A 97 16.88 5.06 -14.21
N GLY A 98 15.99 5.35 -13.25
CA GLY A 98 15.94 4.67 -11.95
C GLY A 98 15.64 3.18 -12.09
N HIS A 99 14.60 2.82 -12.85
CA HIS A 99 14.21 1.43 -13.09
C HIS A 99 15.34 0.60 -13.73
N ALA A 100 16.05 1.20 -14.69
CA ALA A 100 17.21 0.55 -15.33
C ALA A 100 18.35 0.28 -14.32
N ALA A 101 18.59 1.21 -13.40
CA ALA A 101 19.62 1.06 -12.38
C ALA A 101 19.23 0.04 -11.31
N PHE A 102 17.95 -0.03 -10.91
CA PHE A 102 17.47 -0.98 -9.92
C PHE A 102 17.32 -2.41 -10.47
N GLY A 103 17.09 -2.53 -11.78
CA GLY A 103 16.78 -3.81 -12.44
C GLY A 103 15.41 -4.37 -12.06
N ASN A 104 14.51 -3.52 -11.57
CA ASN A 104 13.09 -3.81 -11.31
C ASN A 104 12.23 -2.59 -11.59
N LEU A 105 10.91 -2.77 -11.56
CA LEU A 105 9.90 -1.72 -11.76
C LEU A 105 9.11 -1.57 -10.45
N PRO A 106 9.60 -0.78 -9.47
CA PRO A 106 8.87 -0.55 -8.24
C PRO A 106 7.54 0.15 -8.51
N ASP A 107 6.51 -0.20 -7.75
CA ASP A 107 5.20 0.43 -7.85
C ASP A 107 5.29 1.93 -7.58
N TYR A 108 4.51 2.73 -8.29
CA TYR A 108 4.37 4.14 -8.01
C TYR A 108 3.07 4.42 -7.24
N ASN A 109 3.20 4.86 -6.01
CA ASN A 109 2.09 5.23 -5.13
C ASN A 109 1.83 6.73 -5.17
N VAL A 110 0.63 7.15 -5.57
CA VAL A 110 0.18 8.54 -5.51
C VAL A 110 -0.87 8.68 -4.43
N SER A 111 -0.56 9.45 -3.39
CA SER A 111 -1.49 9.76 -2.30
C SER A 111 -2.37 10.93 -2.66
N LEU A 112 -3.68 10.76 -2.61
CA LEU A 112 -4.67 11.71 -3.09
C LEU A 112 -5.78 11.90 -2.05
N PRO A 113 -6.37 13.08 -1.94
CA PRO A 113 -7.57 13.29 -1.15
C PRO A 113 -8.78 12.67 -1.83
N ARG A 114 -9.83 12.44 -1.03
CA ARG A 114 -11.14 12.04 -1.56
C ARG A 114 -11.68 13.15 -2.49
N GLY A 115 -12.24 12.76 -3.64
CA GLY A 115 -12.77 13.72 -4.62
C GLY A 115 -11.69 14.39 -5.49
N TRP A 116 -10.48 13.94 -5.51
CA TRP A 116 -9.37 14.51 -6.25
C TRP A 116 -9.65 14.75 -7.75
N ARG A 117 -10.58 13.98 -8.34
CA ARG A 117 -10.97 14.11 -9.75
C ARG A 117 -11.80 15.38 -10.02
N ASP A 118 -12.44 15.93 -8.98
CA ASP A 118 -13.27 17.13 -9.05
C ASP A 118 -12.43 18.41 -8.89
N GLU A 119 -11.12 18.29 -8.59
CA GLU A 119 -10.16 19.38 -8.45
C GLU A 119 -9.27 19.46 -9.71
N PRO A 120 -9.50 20.43 -10.63
CA PRO A 120 -8.87 20.45 -11.95
C PRO A 120 -7.34 20.47 -11.92
N GLU A 121 -6.73 21.23 -10.99
CA GLU A 121 -5.27 21.31 -10.86
C GLU A 121 -4.68 19.99 -10.37
N LEU A 122 -5.34 19.35 -9.41
CA LEU A 122 -4.92 18.07 -8.88
C LEU A 122 -5.10 16.96 -9.93
N ALA A 123 -6.23 16.95 -10.64
CA ALA A 123 -6.47 16.00 -11.73
C ALA A 123 -5.43 16.14 -12.84
N ALA A 124 -5.08 17.36 -13.24
CA ALA A 124 -4.02 17.60 -14.22
C ALA A 124 -2.63 17.14 -13.71
N ALA A 125 -2.34 17.37 -12.42
CA ALA A 125 -1.10 16.92 -11.81
C ALA A 125 -1.01 15.38 -11.70
N VAL A 126 -2.13 14.70 -11.51
CA VAL A 126 -2.20 13.23 -11.55
C VAL A 126 -2.03 12.73 -12.99
N ALA A 127 -2.69 13.37 -13.96
CA ALA A 127 -2.66 12.94 -15.36
C ALA A 127 -1.23 12.86 -15.94
N TRP A 128 -0.38 13.87 -15.73
CA TRP A 128 0.98 13.82 -16.23
C TRP A 128 1.83 12.75 -15.50
N ARG A 129 1.53 12.45 -14.22
CA ARG A 129 2.19 11.38 -13.45
C ARG A 129 1.82 9.99 -14.00
N GLN A 130 0.54 9.79 -14.33
CA GLN A 130 0.07 8.56 -14.98
C GLN A 130 0.74 8.38 -16.35
N GLU A 131 0.79 9.44 -17.17
CA GLU A 131 1.47 9.41 -18.45
C GLU A 131 2.97 9.06 -18.34
N ALA A 132 3.66 9.66 -17.36
CA ALA A 132 5.07 9.36 -17.08
C ALA A 132 5.27 7.91 -16.66
N ALA A 133 4.43 7.41 -15.73
CA ALA A 133 4.48 6.04 -15.26
C ALA A 133 4.22 5.03 -16.40
N TYR A 134 3.22 5.30 -17.25
CA TYR A 134 2.92 4.44 -18.39
C TYR A 134 4.09 4.37 -19.39
N LYS A 135 4.71 5.52 -19.68
CA LYS A 135 5.92 5.56 -20.53
C LYS A 135 7.10 4.83 -19.91
N ALA A 136 7.17 4.76 -18.58
CA ALA A 136 8.20 4.03 -17.83
C ALA A 136 7.87 2.55 -17.57
N GLY A 137 6.77 2.03 -18.11
CA GLY A 137 6.40 0.61 -18.05
C GLY A 137 5.41 0.24 -16.93
N LEU A 138 4.94 1.20 -16.10
CA LEU A 138 3.94 0.97 -15.06
C LEU A 138 2.54 1.19 -15.66
N THR A 139 1.99 0.19 -16.33
CA THR A 139 0.79 0.35 -17.18
C THR A 139 -0.49 -0.17 -16.54
N ARG A 140 -0.41 -0.77 -15.36
CA ARG A 140 -1.57 -1.21 -14.59
C ARG A 140 -1.86 -0.20 -13.49
N GLU A 141 -3.13 0.12 -13.30
CA GLU A 141 -3.59 1.10 -12.33
C GLU A 141 -4.58 0.46 -11.36
N ILE A 142 -4.35 0.64 -10.07
CA ILE A 142 -5.24 0.21 -8.99
C ILE A 142 -5.50 1.40 -8.08
N GLU A 143 -6.78 1.66 -7.82
CA GLU A 143 -7.17 2.65 -6.82
C GLU A 143 -7.54 1.95 -5.52
N ARG A 144 -6.89 2.34 -4.42
CA ARG A 144 -7.11 1.79 -3.09
C ARG A 144 -7.64 2.85 -2.14
N LEU A 145 -8.60 2.46 -1.32
CA LEU A 145 -9.10 3.25 -0.20
C LEU A 145 -8.25 2.92 1.02
N ARG A 146 -7.63 3.95 1.61
CA ARG A 146 -6.93 3.81 2.88
C ARG A 146 -7.81 4.30 4.01
N TYR A 147 -7.99 3.44 4.98
CA TYR A 147 -8.86 3.65 6.13
C TYR A 147 -8.05 3.84 7.40
N GLU A 148 -8.61 4.58 8.31
CA GLU A 148 -8.12 4.74 9.67
C GLU A 148 -9.26 4.61 10.67
N TRP A 149 -9.03 3.84 11.72
CA TRP A 149 -9.85 3.77 12.91
C TRP A 149 -9.10 4.39 14.08
N THR A 150 -9.81 5.10 14.95
CA THR A 150 -9.31 5.64 16.22
C THR A 150 -10.26 5.26 17.34
N PRO A 151 -9.83 5.31 18.63
CA PRO A 151 -10.69 4.99 19.77
C PRO A 151 -12.00 5.78 19.84
N ALA A 152 -12.05 6.97 19.24
CA ALA A 152 -13.27 7.77 19.17
C ALA A 152 -14.42 7.11 18.39
N ALA A 153 -14.10 6.19 17.46
CA ALA A 153 -15.10 5.43 16.73
C ALA A 153 -15.74 4.31 17.56
N GLY A 154 -15.10 3.94 18.67
CA GLY A 154 -15.53 2.80 19.47
C GLY A 154 -15.28 1.45 18.79
N THR A 155 -15.69 0.38 19.47
CA THR A 155 -15.64 -0.99 18.92
C THR A 155 -17.01 -1.62 18.96
N THR A 156 -17.37 -2.39 17.93
CA THR A 156 -18.58 -3.20 17.96
C THR A 156 -18.36 -4.44 18.84
N GLY A 157 -19.31 -4.78 19.69
CA GLY A 157 -19.27 -6.00 20.49
C GLY A 157 -19.41 -7.26 19.62
N PRO A 158 -18.99 -8.43 20.13
CA PRO A 158 -19.22 -9.70 19.44
C PRO A 158 -20.70 -9.99 19.34
N THR A 159 -21.15 -10.49 18.20
CA THR A 159 -22.57 -10.86 18.00
C THR A 159 -22.86 -12.31 18.40
N GLY A 160 -21.82 -13.12 18.57
CA GLY A 160 -21.90 -14.53 18.88
C GLY A 160 -22.22 -15.44 17.67
N ARG A 161 -22.22 -14.87 16.47
CA ARG A 161 -22.41 -15.64 15.21
C ARG A 161 -21.17 -16.41 14.81
N LEU A 162 -19.99 -15.95 15.27
CA LEU A 162 -18.69 -16.54 14.99
C LEU A 162 -17.96 -16.90 16.28
N VAL A 163 -17.23 -18.01 16.21
CA VAL A 163 -16.28 -18.45 17.25
C VAL A 163 -14.88 -18.31 16.65
N PHE A 164 -14.06 -17.50 17.28
CA PHE A 164 -12.67 -17.27 16.88
C PHE A 164 -11.74 -18.20 17.65
N ARG A 165 -10.87 -18.91 16.93
CA ARG A 165 -9.88 -19.81 17.53
C ARG A 165 -8.53 -19.68 16.84
N ASP A 166 -7.49 -20.13 17.53
CA ASP A 166 -6.18 -20.38 16.94
C ASP A 166 -6.29 -21.51 15.90
N GLY A 167 -5.33 -21.58 14.99
CA GLY A 167 -5.21 -22.64 14.01
C GLY A 167 -3.75 -22.99 13.73
N THR A 168 -3.51 -24.14 13.13
CA THR A 168 -2.21 -24.52 12.59
C THR A 168 -1.91 -23.75 11.32
N ASP A 169 -0.65 -23.78 10.86
CA ASP A 169 -0.27 -23.13 9.60
C ASP A 169 -0.96 -23.79 8.41
N GLU A 170 -1.19 -25.10 8.44
CA GLU A 170 -1.94 -25.81 7.42
C GLU A 170 -3.42 -25.38 7.36
N GLU A 171 -4.05 -25.14 8.52
CA GLU A 171 -5.43 -24.65 8.56
C GLU A 171 -5.54 -23.21 8.00
N PHE A 172 -4.55 -22.35 8.26
CA PHE A 172 -4.49 -21.02 7.64
C PHE A 172 -4.20 -21.09 6.15
N LEU A 173 -3.31 -21.98 5.71
CA LEU A 173 -3.05 -22.22 4.29
C LEU A 173 -4.35 -22.62 3.56
N ASP A 174 -5.09 -23.60 4.10
CA ASP A 174 -6.38 -24.00 3.55
C ASP A 174 -7.39 -22.85 3.51
N ALA A 175 -7.43 -22.04 4.57
CA ALA A 175 -8.30 -20.86 4.60
C ALA A 175 -7.94 -19.85 3.51
N PHE A 176 -6.64 -19.54 3.28
CA PHE A 176 -6.20 -18.67 2.19
C PHE A 176 -6.59 -19.23 0.82
N VAL A 177 -6.34 -20.51 0.57
CA VAL A 177 -6.77 -21.19 -0.68
C VAL A 177 -8.26 -21.00 -0.92
N ARG A 178 -9.10 -21.24 0.09
CA ARG A 178 -10.55 -21.09 -0.05
C ARG A 178 -10.98 -19.64 -0.24
N LEU A 179 -10.37 -18.71 0.48
CA LEU A 179 -10.69 -17.28 0.40
C LEU A 179 -10.31 -16.66 -0.93
N SER A 180 -9.25 -17.14 -1.60
CA SER A 180 -8.82 -16.66 -2.90
C SER A 180 -9.86 -16.90 -3.99
N ALA A 181 -10.69 -17.92 -3.86
CA ALA A 181 -11.75 -18.25 -4.83
C ALA A 181 -12.80 -17.13 -4.90
N GLY A 182 -12.91 -16.49 -6.07
CA GLY A 182 -13.82 -15.37 -6.31
C GLY A 182 -13.52 -14.16 -5.42
N SER A 183 -12.24 -13.93 -5.08
CA SER A 183 -11.78 -12.73 -4.38
C SER A 183 -12.08 -11.48 -5.21
N LEU A 184 -12.48 -10.38 -4.54
CA LEU A 184 -12.62 -9.06 -5.15
C LEU A 184 -11.32 -8.23 -5.03
N ASP A 185 -10.30 -8.74 -4.37
CA ASP A 185 -8.98 -8.16 -4.29
C ASP A 185 -8.25 -8.29 -5.62
N LEU A 186 -7.80 -7.17 -6.19
CA LEU A 186 -7.20 -7.14 -7.51
C LEU A 186 -5.80 -7.77 -7.54
N HIS A 187 -5.07 -7.72 -6.43
CA HIS A 187 -3.78 -8.40 -6.30
C HIS A 187 -4.02 -9.93 -6.38
N THR A 188 -4.88 -10.47 -5.52
CA THR A 188 -5.27 -11.89 -5.55
C THR A 188 -5.72 -12.35 -6.94
N GLN A 189 -6.59 -11.56 -7.61
CA GLN A 189 -7.04 -11.88 -8.96
C GLN A 189 -5.91 -11.91 -9.98
N THR A 190 -4.92 -11.07 -9.79
CA THR A 190 -3.78 -10.97 -10.70
C THR A 190 -2.83 -12.14 -10.52
N GLU A 191 -2.46 -12.45 -9.28
CA GLU A 191 -1.55 -13.55 -8.97
C GLU A 191 -2.12 -14.90 -9.40
N LEU A 192 -3.42 -15.12 -9.24
CA LEU A 192 -4.12 -16.33 -9.72
C LEU A 192 -4.12 -16.51 -11.26
N ARG A 193 -3.63 -15.52 -12.03
CA ARG A 193 -3.41 -15.70 -13.48
C ARG A 193 -2.07 -16.35 -13.79
N SER A 194 -1.11 -16.25 -12.88
CA SER A 194 0.28 -16.70 -13.04
C SER A 194 0.64 -17.90 -12.17
N MET A 195 -0.08 -18.13 -11.07
CA MET A 195 0.15 -19.24 -10.14
C MET A 195 -1.16 -19.87 -9.67
N ASP A 196 -1.06 -21.07 -9.09
CA ASP A 196 -2.23 -21.71 -8.49
C ASP A 196 -2.54 -21.15 -7.08
N ALA A 197 -3.75 -21.47 -6.59
CA ALA A 197 -4.21 -20.94 -5.31
C ALA A 197 -3.39 -21.43 -4.10
N GLU A 198 -2.78 -22.61 -4.19
CA GLU A 198 -1.95 -23.16 -3.12
C GLU A 198 -0.60 -22.46 -3.03
N GLN A 199 0.01 -22.15 -4.19
CA GLN A 199 1.24 -21.35 -4.24
C GLN A 199 0.98 -19.93 -3.73
N LEU A 200 -0.08 -19.27 -4.19
CA LEU A 200 -0.47 -17.93 -3.70
C LEU A 200 -0.67 -17.94 -2.19
N ALA A 201 -1.39 -18.93 -1.65
CA ALA A 201 -1.63 -19.03 -0.22
C ALA A 201 -0.34 -19.19 0.59
N ARG A 202 0.65 -19.93 0.08
CA ARG A 202 1.98 -20.04 0.72
C ARG A 202 2.73 -18.70 0.71
N GLU A 203 2.65 -17.96 -0.38
CA GLU A 203 3.27 -16.63 -0.48
C GLU A 203 2.57 -15.64 0.46
N ASP A 204 1.24 -15.66 0.55
CA ASP A 204 0.46 -14.84 1.50
C ASP A 204 0.81 -15.16 2.96
N VAL A 205 0.85 -16.45 3.33
CA VAL A 205 1.28 -16.87 4.68
C VAL A 205 2.69 -16.35 4.99
N ALA A 206 3.64 -16.54 4.07
CA ALA A 206 5.01 -16.07 4.25
C ALA A 206 5.06 -14.54 4.39
N PHE A 207 4.31 -13.81 3.56
CA PHE A 207 4.22 -12.34 3.64
C PHE A 207 3.70 -11.86 4.99
N TYR A 208 2.60 -12.45 5.50
CA TYR A 208 2.04 -12.02 6.78
C TYR A 208 2.87 -12.45 7.99
N LEU A 209 3.65 -13.52 7.88
CA LEU A 209 4.64 -13.91 8.90
C LEU A 209 5.83 -12.94 8.96
N ASP A 210 6.20 -12.34 7.82
CA ASP A 210 7.28 -11.34 7.74
C ASP A 210 6.81 -9.91 8.12
N CYS A 211 5.50 -9.66 8.13
CA CYS A 211 4.94 -8.39 8.60
C CYS A 211 5.16 -8.21 10.11
N PRO A 212 5.33 -6.96 10.59
CA PRO A 212 5.29 -6.68 12.03
C PRO A 212 4.01 -7.20 12.67
N GLY A 213 4.15 -7.91 13.80
CA GLY A 213 3.06 -8.58 14.49
C GLY A 213 3.48 -9.96 14.95
N GLU A 214 2.55 -10.73 15.47
CA GLU A 214 2.82 -12.07 15.97
C GLU A 214 1.86 -13.06 15.34
N ARG A 215 2.38 -14.25 14.97
CA ARG A 215 1.57 -15.37 14.48
C ARG A 215 0.42 -15.74 15.45
N SER A 216 0.64 -15.57 16.75
CA SER A 216 -0.35 -15.80 17.80
C SER A 216 -1.57 -14.87 17.76
N TRP A 217 -1.53 -13.79 16.95
CA TRP A 217 -2.67 -12.90 16.76
C TRP A 217 -3.72 -13.45 15.77
N TRP A 218 -3.32 -14.36 14.91
CA TRP A 218 -4.15 -14.87 13.83
C TRP A 218 -5.31 -15.71 14.37
N ARG A 219 -6.49 -15.58 13.78
CA ARG A 219 -7.69 -16.30 14.18
C ARG A 219 -8.41 -16.87 12.97
N LEU A 220 -8.84 -18.12 13.08
CA LEU A 220 -9.84 -18.71 12.22
C LEU A 220 -11.23 -18.41 12.80
N ALA A 221 -12.15 -18.00 11.94
CA ALA A 221 -13.52 -17.72 12.28
C ALA A 221 -14.42 -18.91 11.88
N HIS A 222 -15.14 -19.46 12.83
CA HIS A 222 -16.04 -20.61 12.63
C HIS A 222 -17.47 -20.25 12.99
N LEU A 223 -18.42 -20.86 12.31
CA LEU A 223 -19.80 -20.91 12.78
C LEU A 223 -19.89 -21.74 14.07
N PRO A 224 -20.98 -21.63 14.87
CA PRO A 224 -21.16 -22.42 16.11
C PRO A 224 -21.12 -23.94 15.90
N ASP A 225 -21.40 -24.42 14.70
CA ASP A 225 -21.33 -25.83 14.34
C ASP A 225 -19.92 -26.32 13.98
N GLY A 226 -18.92 -25.43 14.01
CA GLY A 226 -17.54 -25.72 13.67
C GLY A 226 -17.17 -25.51 12.19
N THR A 227 -18.12 -25.13 11.33
CA THR A 227 -17.85 -24.85 9.92
C THR A 227 -16.96 -23.61 9.78
N LEU A 228 -15.88 -23.69 8.99
CA LEU A 228 -15.03 -22.54 8.70
C LEU A 228 -15.84 -21.46 7.96
N ALA A 229 -15.84 -20.25 8.51
CA ALA A 229 -16.51 -19.09 7.94
C ALA A 229 -15.53 -18.08 7.32
N GLY A 230 -14.30 -18.01 7.85
CA GLY A 230 -13.30 -17.07 7.39
C GLY A 230 -12.10 -17.00 8.30
N MET A 231 -11.32 -15.93 8.17
CA MET A 231 -10.17 -15.67 9.05
C MET A 231 -9.93 -14.20 9.29
N ALA A 232 -9.18 -13.91 10.34
CA ALA A 232 -8.74 -12.60 10.78
C ALA A 232 -7.24 -12.62 11.06
N ILE A 233 -6.48 -11.77 10.40
CA ILE A 233 -5.04 -11.58 10.62
C ILE A 233 -4.79 -10.14 11.05
N PRO A 234 -4.79 -9.85 12.36
CA PRO A 234 -4.27 -8.60 12.87
C PRO A 234 -2.77 -8.49 12.53
N SER A 235 -2.32 -7.31 12.13
CA SER A 235 -0.94 -7.05 11.73
C SER A 235 -0.49 -5.66 12.21
N ALA A 236 0.72 -5.26 11.89
CA ALA A 236 1.22 -3.92 12.09
C ALA A 236 2.07 -3.47 10.89
N THR A 237 2.36 -2.19 10.85
CA THR A 237 3.38 -1.58 10.02
C THR A 237 4.51 -1.07 10.91
N PRO A 238 5.64 -0.58 10.39
CA PRO A 238 6.64 0.08 11.22
C PRO A 238 6.11 1.30 12.01
N TYR A 239 4.93 1.80 11.66
CA TYR A 239 4.38 3.05 12.19
C TYR A 239 3.15 2.86 13.10
N HIS A 240 2.32 1.82 12.87
CA HIS A 240 1.05 1.64 13.57
C HIS A 240 0.44 0.26 13.37
N ARG A 241 -0.62 -0.04 14.15
CA ARG A 241 -1.42 -1.26 13.98
C ARG A 241 -2.16 -1.25 12.65
N ASN A 242 -2.39 -2.45 12.10
CA ASN A 242 -2.98 -2.61 10.79
C ASN A 242 -3.94 -3.81 10.74
N VAL A 243 -4.99 -3.69 9.95
CA VAL A 243 -5.79 -4.85 9.52
C VAL A 243 -4.99 -5.57 8.45
N GLY A 244 -4.27 -6.64 8.79
CA GLY A 244 -3.44 -7.38 7.85
C GLY A 244 -4.27 -8.04 6.76
N TYR A 245 -4.98 -9.09 7.11
CA TYR A 245 -5.88 -9.78 6.19
C TYR A 245 -7.17 -10.19 6.89
N LEU A 246 -8.26 -10.20 6.15
CA LEU A 246 -9.53 -10.75 6.59
C LEU A 246 -10.37 -11.19 5.39
N GLY A 247 -11.18 -12.20 5.60
CA GLY A 247 -12.07 -12.66 4.54
C GLY A 247 -13.10 -13.68 5.03
N VAL A 248 -14.14 -13.85 4.22
CA VAL A 248 -15.20 -14.84 4.40
C VAL A 248 -15.10 -15.83 3.26
N VAL A 249 -15.10 -17.13 3.59
CA VAL A 249 -15.08 -18.20 2.57
C VAL A 249 -16.28 -18.08 1.65
N PRO A 250 -16.18 -18.46 0.36
CA PRO A 250 -17.22 -18.25 -0.65
C PRO A 250 -18.61 -18.72 -0.21
N GLU A 251 -18.69 -19.87 0.45
CA GLU A 251 -19.93 -20.52 0.86
C GLU A 251 -20.67 -19.76 1.98
N GLN A 252 -19.96 -18.87 2.69
CA GLN A 252 -20.49 -18.08 3.80
C GLN A 252 -20.63 -16.59 3.48
N ARG A 253 -20.34 -16.17 2.23
CA ARG A 253 -20.49 -14.77 1.80
C ARG A 253 -21.96 -14.33 1.77
N GLY A 254 -22.20 -13.03 1.73
CA GLY A 254 -23.55 -12.44 1.66
C GLY A 254 -24.32 -12.42 2.98
N GLN A 255 -23.76 -12.93 4.07
CA GLN A 255 -24.40 -13.02 5.38
C GLN A 255 -23.95 -11.92 6.37
N GLY A 256 -23.10 -10.99 5.95
CA GLY A 256 -22.55 -9.92 6.82
C GLY A 256 -21.56 -10.41 7.88
N LEU A 257 -20.98 -11.61 7.70
CA LEU A 257 -19.99 -12.16 8.66
C LEU A 257 -18.68 -11.37 8.67
N ILE A 258 -18.38 -10.63 7.58
CA ILE A 258 -17.19 -9.80 7.48
C ILE A 258 -17.15 -8.70 8.57
N ASP A 259 -18.30 -8.19 9.00
CA ASP A 259 -18.39 -7.16 10.04
C ASP A 259 -17.92 -7.71 11.39
N GLU A 260 -18.21 -8.97 11.69
CA GLU A 260 -17.78 -9.61 12.94
C GLU A 260 -16.29 -9.96 12.90
N ILE A 261 -15.78 -10.39 11.74
CA ILE A 261 -14.33 -10.65 11.54
C ILE A 261 -13.52 -9.36 11.65
N LEU A 262 -13.96 -8.28 11.02
CA LEU A 262 -13.32 -6.97 11.16
C LEU A 262 -13.42 -6.46 12.60
N GLY A 263 -14.58 -6.64 13.23
CA GLY A 263 -14.79 -6.29 14.65
C GLY A 263 -13.81 -7.02 15.59
N GLU A 264 -13.48 -8.29 15.30
CA GLU A 264 -12.49 -9.05 16.09
C GLU A 264 -11.11 -8.42 16.01
N ILE A 265 -10.62 -8.11 14.79
CA ILE A 265 -9.32 -7.44 14.60
C ILE A 265 -9.30 -6.08 15.33
N THR A 266 -10.38 -5.30 15.18
CA THR A 266 -10.48 -3.97 15.78
C THR A 266 -10.46 -4.06 17.32
N ARG A 267 -11.26 -4.97 17.91
CA ARG A 267 -11.26 -5.20 19.37
C ARG A 267 -9.91 -5.68 19.87
N PHE A 268 -9.27 -6.61 19.14
CA PHE A 268 -7.95 -7.09 19.51
C PHE A 268 -6.95 -5.93 19.60
N HIS A 269 -6.81 -5.12 18.56
CA HIS A 269 -5.88 -3.99 18.56
C HIS A 269 -6.26 -2.93 19.60
N ALA A 270 -7.54 -2.61 19.75
CA ALA A 270 -8.03 -1.67 20.77
C ALA A 270 -7.68 -2.15 22.19
N SER A 271 -7.83 -3.47 22.49
CA SER A 271 -7.46 -4.04 23.77
C SER A 271 -5.97 -3.96 24.08
N GLN A 272 -5.13 -3.87 23.02
CA GLN A 272 -3.68 -3.66 23.12
C GLN A 272 -3.30 -2.17 23.18
N GLY A 273 -4.26 -1.27 23.35
CA GLY A 273 -4.03 0.17 23.46
C GLY A 273 -3.73 0.86 22.11
N ALA A 274 -4.20 0.31 20.99
CA ALA A 274 -4.00 0.96 19.70
C ALA A 274 -4.72 2.31 19.67
N GLU A 275 -3.97 3.38 19.44
CA GLU A 275 -4.52 4.73 19.20
C GLU A 275 -4.98 4.92 17.76
N ARG A 276 -4.47 4.07 16.85
CA ARG A 276 -4.77 4.08 15.43
C ARG A 276 -4.64 2.68 14.83
N ILE A 277 -5.62 2.30 14.01
CA ILE A 277 -5.58 1.08 13.20
C ILE A 277 -5.81 1.48 11.76
N THR A 278 -4.91 1.12 10.86
CA THR A 278 -5.07 1.37 9.43
C THR A 278 -5.56 0.14 8.70
N ALA A 279 -6.17 0.36 7.56
CA ALA A 279 -6.59 -0.69 6.65
C ALA A 279 -6.54 -0.18 5.21
N THR A 280 -6.52 -1.10 4.25
CA THR A 280 -6.57 -0.76 2.84
C THR A 280 -7.44 -1.78 2.12
N THR A 281 -8.25 -1.32 1.18
CA THR A 281 -8.98 -2.19 0.24
C THR A 281 -9.03 -1.54 -1.13
N ASP A 282 -9.19 -2.33 -2.19
CA ASP A 282 -9.38 -1.78 -3.52
C ASP A 282 -10.72 -1.06 -3.62
N SER A 283 -10.77 0.06 -4.35
CA SER A 283 -12.00 0.87 -4.51
C SER A 283 -13.14 0.08 -5.13
N VAL A 284 -12.83 -0.92 -5.92
CA VAL A 284 -13.81 -1.84 -6.54
C VAL A 284 -14.38 -2.88 -5.56
N ASN A 285 -13.75 -3.08 -4.41
CA ASN A 285 -14.24 -4.00 -3.38
C ASN A 285 -15.30 -3.31 -2.48
N ALA A 286 -16.43 -2.94 -3.09
CA ALA A 286 -17.50 -2.23 -2.40
C ALA A 286 -18.02 -2.94 -1.12
N PRO A 287 -18.14 -4.27 -1.04
CA PRO A 287 -18.55 -4.94 0.20
C PRO A 287 -17.57 -4.70 1.36
N MET A 288 -16.25 -4.71 1.10
CA MET A 288 -15.25 -4.47 2.13
C MET A 288 -15.21 -3.00 2.54
N ALA A 289 -15.31 -2.08 1.58
CA ALA A 289 -15.42 -0.65 1.86
C ALA A 289 -16.61 -0.36 2.79
N ALA A 290 -17.78 -0.91 2.49
CA ALA A 290 -18.97 -0.75 3.32
C ALA A 290 -18.81 -1.38 4.73
N ALA A 291 -18.05 -2.47 4.87
CA ALA A 291 -17.76 -3.06 6.17
C ALA A 291 -16.86 -2.14 7.02
N PHE A 292 -15.84 -1.52 6.42
CA PHE A 292 -15.00 -0.52 7.10
C PHE A 292 -15.83 0.68 7.57
N ASP A 293 -16.71 1.21 6.72
CA ASP A 293 -17.58 2.35 7.08
C ASP A 293 -18.49 1.99 8.27
N ARG A 294 -19.11 0.79 8.29
CA ARG A 294 -19.94 0.34 9.41
C ARG A 294 -19.15 0.11 10.71
N ALA A 295 -17.89 -0.27 10.59
CA ALA A 295 -17.00 -0.45 11.74
C ALA A 295 -16.40 0.88 12.25
N GLY A 296 -16.77 2.03 11.66
CA GLY A 296 -16.34 3.36 12.08
C GLY A 296 -14.96 3.77 11.55
N TYR A 297 -14.40 3.02 10.60
CA TYR A 297 -13.18 3.44 9.91
C TYR A 297 -13.50 4.60 8.95
N GLN A 298 -12.60 5.56 8.85
CA GLN A 298 -12.74 6.72 7.94
C GLN A 298 -11.72 6.62 6.81
N VAL A 299 -12.13 6.95 5.59
CA VAL A 299 -11.19 7.06 4.47
C VAL A 299 -10.34 8.31 4.66
N THR A 300 -9.04 8.13 4.84
CA THR A 300 -8.07 9.20 5.02
C THR A 300 -7.31 9.53 3.75
N GLU A 301 -7.23 8.59 2.81
CA GLU A 301 -6.45 8.74 1.58
C GLU A 301 -7.04 7.84 0.49
N ILE A 302 -7.00 8.32 -0.74
CA ILE A 302 -7.09 7.50 -1.94
C ILE A 302 -5.65 7.25 -2.42
N ARG A 303 -5.25 5.99 -2.52
CA ARG A 303 -3.94 5.63 -3.08
C ARG A 303 -4.12 5.10 -4.49
N LEU A 304 -3.61 5.86 -5.45
CA LEU A 304 -3.47 5.40 -6.82
C LEU A 304 -2.13 4.66 -6.95
N VAL A 305 -2.18 3.38 -7.26
CA VAL A 305 -0.99 2.54 -7.45
C VAL A 305 -0.82 2.28 -8.94
N LEU A 306 0.33 2.66 -9.47
CA LEU A 306 0.73 2.40 -10.84
C LEU A 306 1.79 1.30 -10.81
N GLU A 307 1.52 0.16 -11.41
CA GLU A 307 2.36 -1.04 -11.34
C GLU A 307 2.73 -1.56 -12.72
N ALA A 308 3.78 -2.36 -12.76
CA ALA A 308 4.12 -3.11 -13.96
C ALA A 308 3.00 -4.11 -14.31
N PRO A 309 2.78 -4.39 -15.61
CA PRO A 309 1.90 -5.48 -15.99
C PRO A 309 2.44 -6.79 -15.42
N SER A 310 1.53 -7.66 -14.93
CA SER A 310 1.93 -9.01 -14.50
C SER A 310 2.61 -9.71 -15.66
N THR A 311 3.85 -10.13 -15.47
CA THR A 311 4.55 -10.98 -16.43
C THR A 311 3.80 -12.30 -16.51
N ARG A 312 3.41 -12.68 -17.74
CA ARG A 312 2.80 -13.99 -18.04
C ARG A 312 3.82 -15.09 -17.86
#